data_90853e35092619ed6501ba086f46e409
#
_entry.id   90853e35092619ed6501ba086f46e409
#
_cell.length_a   1.000
_cell.length_b   1.000
_cell.length_c   1.000
_cell.angle_alpha   90.00
_cell.angle_beta   90.00
_cell.angle_gamma   90.00
#
_symmetry.space_group_name_H-M   'P 1'
#
loop_
_entity.id
_entity.type
_entity.pdbx_description
1 polymer ?
#
loop_
_entity_poly.entity_id
_entity_poly.type
_entity_poly.pdbx_seq_one_letter_code
_entity_poly.pdbx_strand_id
1 'polypeptide(L)'
;MKRTLLPFFLVLILFFGLSGFSVQAATKVSFPFTPISAASLPWWVAKEARYYEKHGLDVDMIYVGASPVIIQAMLGGQAGVGAGGGPPLVTNVLQGGDVVQVATTVPYAIQSLIVKSDIRTPADLAGKKIGISRLGAIPHYTLQAIVKLYNVQGINIVQTGTTTQAITSLSQGLVDGIITSAPFSFRLMRDGYRELVGPKDFKKAGVEFLIQGLVARKSFAVKNREVVIGMIKATMEGVRQMFVNEKQTKSVLAKYTRQTDPDVLDQTYRFALDVFIKDPTVTADSIQPIVQQSAQFNLVDAKLATTTPLAAYYDNSYVEELKRSGWLAELWR
;
A
#
# COMPACT_ATOMS: atom_id res chain seq x y z
N MET A 1 50.05 48.39 64.85
CA MET A 1 49.04 47.35 64.80
C MET A 1 48.02 47.76 63.71
N LYS A 2 48.17 47.18 62.53
CA LYS A 2 47.20 47.43 61.41
C LYS A 2 46.47 46.12 61.12
N ARG A 3 45.17 46.05 61.40
CA ARG A 3 44.34 44.92 61.11
C ARG A 3 43.83 45.05 59.62
N THR A 4 44.28 44.14 58.78
CA THR A 4 43.75 43.99 57.43
C THR A 4 42.47 43.11 57.43
N LEU A 5 41.36 43.67 56.97
CA LEU A 5 40.10 43.00 56.73
C LEU A 5 40.15 42.36 55.33
N LEU A 6 39.94 41.05 55.26
CA LEU A 6 39.81 40.26 54.02
C LEU A 6 38.34 40.26 53.60
N PRO A 7 37.97 40.62 52.36
CA PRO A 7 36.58 40.54 51.94
C PRO A 7 36.25 39.08 51.51
N PHE A 8 35.18 38.56 52.07
CA PHE A 8 34.58 37.27 51.73
C PHE A 8 33.87 37.41 50.38
N PHE A 9 34.43 36.82 49.33
CA PHE A 9 33.77 36.73 48.04
C PHE A 9 32.80 35.54 48.07
N LEU A 10 31.50 35.83 48.08
CA LEU A 10 30.43 34.87 47.98
C LEU A 10 30.26 34.48 46.50
N VAL A 11 30.78 33.31 46.10
CA VAL A 11 30.57 32.75 44.77
C VAL A 11 29.20 32.08 44.68
N LEU A 12 28.25 32.79 44.08
CA LEU A 12 26.93 32.29 43.79
C LEU A 12 27.03 31.38 42.56
N ILE A 13 27.12 30.06 42.73
CA ILE A 13 27.07 29.08 41.63
C ILE A 13 25.62 28.97 41.20
N LEU A 14 25.25 29.62 40.07
CA LEU A 14 24.01 29.38 39.37
C LEU A 14 24.05 27.98 38.73
N PHE A 15 23.40 27.01 39.36
CA PHE A 15 23.05 25.76 38.74
C PHE A 15 21.97 26.02 37.65
N PHE A 16 22.39 26.30 36.42
CA PHE A 16 21.56 26.17 35.26
C PHE A 16 21.25 24.68 35.08
N GLY A 17 20.06 24.27 35.52
CA GLY A 17 19.53 22.95 35.25
C GLY A 17 19.46 22.77 33.74
N LEU A 18 20.43 22.09 33.13
CA LEU A 18 20.35 21.50 31.82
C LEU A 18 19.24 20.44 31.88
N SER A 19 18.01 20.87 31.66
CA SER A 19 16.93 19.94 31.29
C SER A 19 17.38 19.26 30.01
N GLY A 20 18.06 18.12 30.14
CA GLY A 20 18.45 17.30 29.01
C GLY A 20 17.19 16.91 28.24
N PHE A 21 16.96 17.54 27.11
CA PHE A 21 16.04 17.03 26.12
C PHE A 21 16.59 15.66 25.71
N SER A 22 16.02 14.62 26.32
CA SER A 22 16.25 13.25 25.86
C SER A 22 15.70 13.16 24.43
N VAL A 23 16.57 13.33 23.44
CA VAL A 23 16.23 13.01 22.05
C VAL A 23 16.01 11.50 22.03
N GLN A 24 14.78 11.09 22.15
CA GLN A 24 14.43 9.68 22.01
C GLN A 24 14.85 9.24 20.62
N ALA A 25 15.75 8.26 20.54
CA ALA A 25 16.19 7.73 19.26
C ALA A 25 15.00 7.19 18.47
N ALA A 26 14.92 7.55 17.19
CA ALA A 26 13.84 7.10 16.32
C ALA A 26 13.77 5.57 16.26
N THR A 27 12.59 5.01 16.37
CA THR A 27 12.38 3.57 16.29
C THR A 27 12.59 3.08 14.86
N LYS A 28 13.53 2.17 14.65
CA LYS A 28 13.79 1.57 13.34
C LYS A 28 12.65 0.65 12.92
N VAL A 29 12.13 0.85 11.72
CA VAL A 29 11.03 0.07 11.15
C VAL A 29 11.40 -0.42 9.76
N SER A 30 11.50 -1.72 9.59
CA SER A 30 11.59 -2.36 8.28
C SER A 30 10.20 -2.40 7.66
N PHE A 31 10.02 -1.77 6.47
CA PHE A 31 8.73 -1.62 5.81
C PHE A 31 8.76 -2.20 4.40
N PRO A 32 8.45 -3.50 4.23
CA PRO A 32 8.32 -4.11 2.92
C PRO A 32 7.09 -3.55 2.20
N PHE A 33 7.25 -3.22 0.92
CA PHE A 33 6.18 -2.68 0.09
C PHE A 33 6.20 -3.19 -1.35
N THR A 34 5.05 -3.14 -1.99
CA THR A 34 4.80 -3.38 -3.42
C THR A 34 3.45 -2.73 -3.79
N PRO A 35 3.20 -2.39 -5.08
CA PRO A 35 4.08 -2.38 -6.24
C PRO A 35 4.88 -1.07 -6.37
N ILE A 36 5.78 -0.98 -7.34
CA ILE A 36 6.27 0.32 -7.83
C ILE A 36 5.19 0.88 -8.76
N SER A 37 4.23 1.62 -8.19
CA SER A 37 3.13 2.27 -8.92
C SER A 37 2.49 3.36 -8.07
N ALA A 38 1.48 4.05 -8.59
CA ALA A 38 0.70 5.05 -7.86
C ALA A 38 0.15 4.52 -6.51
N ALA A 39 -0.11 3.21 -6.40
CA ALA A 39 -0.61 2.60 -5.15
C ALA A 39 0.33 2.79 -3.95
N SER A 40 1.64 2.96 -4.19
CA SER A 40 2.64 3.18 -3.13
C SER A 40 2.95 4.65 -2.86
N LEU A 41 2.29 5.56 -3.56
CA LEU A 41 2.58 7.00 -3.51
C LEU A 41 2.48 7.61 -2.10
N PRO A 42 1.48 7.29 -1.24
CA PRO A 42 1.41 7.87 0.11
C PRO A 42 2.67 7.61 0.94
N TRP A 43 3.23 6.41 0.85
CA TRP A 43 4.43 6.04 1.62
C TRP A 43 5.68 6.73 1.11
N TRP A 44 5.81 6.88 -0.21
CA TRP A 44 6.92 7.62 -0.81
C TRP A 44 6.84 9.11 -0.46
N VAL A 45 5.64 9.70 -0.52
CA VAL A 45 5.41 11.08 -0.10
C VAL A 45 5.70 11.25 1.39
N ALA A 46 5.27 10.31 2.23
CA ALA A 46 5.56 10.33 3.67
C ALA A 46 7.08 10.30 3.93
N LYS A 47 7.82 9.48 3.18
CA LYS A 47 9.30 9.40 3.30
C LYS A 47 9.97 10.70 2.87
N GLU A 48 9.62 11.23 1.69
CA GLU A 48 10.22 12.45 1.16
C GLU A 48 9.86 13.70 1.98
N ALA A 49 8.67 13.73 2.59
CA ALA A 49 8.22 14.80 3.47
C ALA A 49 8.64 14.61 4.93
N ARG A 50 9.37 13.53 5.24
CA ARG A 50 9.87 13.19 6.59
C ARG A 50 8.76 13.02 7.63
N TYR A 51 7.59 12.52 7.21
CA TYR A 51 6.48 12.29 8.14
C TYR A 51 6.73 11.09 9.05
N TYR A 52 7.54 10.12 8.66
CA TYR A 52 7.95 9.04 9.55
C TYR A 52 8.77 9.56 10.73
N GLU A 53 9.78 10.38 10.44
CA GLU A 53 10.63 11.00 11.45
C GLU A 53 9.84 11.91 12.39
N LYS A 54 8.84 12.65 11.85
CA LYS A 54 7.90 13.46 12.66
C LYS A 54 7.19 12.63 13.72
N HIS A 55 6.95 11.35 13.45
CA HIS A 55 6.31 10.42 14.38
C HIS A 55 7.31 9.48 15.08
N GLY A 56 8.60 9.87 15.16
CA GLY A 56 9.63 9.14 15.87
C GLY A 56 10.03 7.82 15.24
N LEU A 57 9.81 7.65 13.92
CA LEU A 57 10.12 6.43 13.19
C LEU A 57 11.27 6.67 12.19
N ASP A 58 12.23 5.74 12.16
CA ASP A 58 13.23 5.62 11.10
C ASP A 58 12.85 4.44 10.21
N VAL A 59 12.17 4.74 9.08
CA VAL A 59 11.58 3.73 8.20
C VAL A 59 12.52 3.38 7.06
N ASP A 60 12.93 2.11 7.01
CA ASP A 60 13.63 1.52 5.87
C ASP A 60 12.62 0.86 4.94
N MET A 61 12.40 1.47 3.76
CA MET A 61 11.44 1.01 2.75
C MET A 61 12.07 -0.04 1.84
N ILE A 62 11.57 -1.29 1.93
CA ILE A 62 12.12 -2.43 1.19
C ILE A 62 11.14 -2.84 0.09
N TYR A 63 11.52 -2.61 -1.18
CA TYR A 63 10.72 -3.09 -2.30
C TYR A 63 10.81 -4.62 -2.42
N VAL A 64 9.64 -5.27 -2.54
CA VAL A 64 9.53 -6.71 -2.82
C VAL A 64 8.68 -6.95 -4.07
N GLY A 65 8.97 -8.04 -4.79
CA GLY A 65 8.40 -8.27 -6.11
C GLY A 65 6.89 -8.56 -6.14
N ALA A 66 6.30 -9.03 -5.04
CA ALA A 66 4.88 -9.39 -4.98
C ALA A 66 4.34 -9.36 -3.54
N SER A 67 3.06 -9.05 -3.39
CA SER A 67 2.40 -8.92 -2.08
C SER A 67 2.44 -10.17 -1.18
N PRO A 68 2.38 -11.42 -1.64
CA PRO A 68 2.58 -12.57 -0.76
C PRO A 68 3.95 -12.60 -0.07
N VAL A 69 4.99 -12.03 -0.69
CA VAL A 69 6.34 -11.96 -0.09
C VAL A 69 6.38 -11.03 1.12
N ILE A 70 5.55 -9.98 1.14
CA ILE A 70 5.39 -9.12 2.31
C ILE A 70 4.90 -9.92 3.52
N ILE A 71 3.84 -10.70 3.33
CA ILE A 71 3.27 -11.55 4.39
C ILE A 71 4.32 -12.55 4.89
N GLN A 72 5.07 -13.20 3.99
CA GLN A 72 6.13 -14.14 4.36
C GLN A 72 7.25 -13.46 5.17
N ALA A 73 7.70 -12.27 4.76
CA ALA A 73 8.70 -11.50 5.50
C ALA A 73 8.21 -11.12 6.92
N MET A 74 6.92 -10.77 7.05
CA MET A 74 6.32 -10.46 8.35
C MET A 74 6.22 -11.70 9.25
N LEU A 75 5.77 -12.84 8.73
CA LEU A 75 5.70 -14.10 9.48
C LEU A 75 7.09 -14.59 9.90
N GLY A 76 8.11 -14.38 9.03
CA GLY A 76 9.52 -14.66 9.34
C GLY A 76 10.16 -13.68 10.34
N GLY A 77 9.42 -12.69 10.85
CA GLY A 77 9.90 -11.71 11.83
C GLY A 77 10.79 -10.60 11.25
N GLN A 78 10.97 -10.52 9.93
CA GLN A 78 11.79 -9.51 9.26
C GLN A 78 11.13 -8.12 9.26
N ALA A 79 9.79 -8.07 9.38
CA ALA A 79 9.02 -6.83 9.48
C ALA A 79 7.82 -6.99 10.43
N GLY A 80 7.49 -5.93 11.16
CA GLY A 80 6.29 -5.88 12.01
C GLY A 80 5.09 -5.24 11.30
N VAL A 81 5.35 -4.32 10.37
CA VAL A 81 4.37 -3.60 9.56
C VAL A 81 4.80 -3.64 8.11
N GLY A 82 3.85 -3.69 7.18
CA GLY A 82 4.13 -3.68 5.74
C GLY A 82 3.01 -3.04 4.94
N ALA A 83 3.31 -2.72 3.68
CA ALA A 83 2.32 -2.27 2.72
C ALA A 83 1.59 -3.48 2.14
N GLY A 84 0.30 -3.61 2.39
CA GLY A 84 -0.41 -4.79 1.92
C GLY A 84 -1.91 -4.69 2.12
N GLY A 85 -2.54 -5.81 1.93
CA GLY A 85 -3.99 -5.96 2.04
C GLY A 85 -4.49 -7.02 1.09
N GLY A 86 -5.80 -7.06 0.96
CA GLY A 86 -6.48 -7.89 -0.02
C GLY A 86 -6.16 -9.40 0.07
N PRO A 87 -6.00 -10.02 -1.10
CA PRO A 87 -5.94 -11.48 -1.18
C PRO A 87 -4.88 -12.16 -0.32
N PRO A 88 -3.61 -11.67 -0.30
CA PRO A 88 -2.57 -12.33 0.53
C PRO A 88 -2.87 -12.30 2.03
N LEU A 89 -3.51 -11.19 2.50
CA LEU A 89 -3.97 -11.08 3.88
C LEU A 89 -5.04 -12.13 4.17
N VAL A 90 -6.08 -12.21 3.31
CA VAL A 90 -7.20 -13.15 3.47
C VAL A 90 -6.70 -14.58 3.51
N THR A 91 -5.86 -14.99 2.56
CA THR A 91 -5.27 -16.33 2.53
C THR A 91 -4.49 -16.61 3.81
N ASN A 92 -3.69 -15.65 4.30
CA ASN A 92 -2.92 -15.82 5.52
C ASN A 92 -3.81 -15.99 6.75
N VAL A 93 -4.84 -15.18 6.92
CA VAL A 93 -5.76 -15.26 8.06
C VAL A 93 -6.50 -16.60 8.08
N LEU A 94 -6.97 -17.06 6.92
CA LEU A 94 -7.66 -18.36 6.79
C LEU A 94 -6.73 -19.56 7.09
N GLN A 95 -5.42 -19.39 6.92
CA GLN A 95 -4.42 -20.38 7.31
C GLN A 95 -3.95 -20.24 8.77
N GLY A 96 -4.61 -19.41 9.58
CA GLY A 96 -4.26 -19.17 10.99
C GLY A 96 -3.06 -18.25 11.20
N GLY A 97 -2.68 -17.49 10.19
CA GLY A 97 -1.50 -16.61 10.26
C GLY A 97 -1.69 -15.37 11.13
N ASP A 98 -0.59 -14.85 11.63
CA ASP A 98 -0.51 -13.73 12.60
C ASP A 98 -0.43 -12.35 11.93
N VAL A 99 -1.29 -12.08 10.90
CA VAL A 99 -1.32 -10.79 10.21
C VAL A 99 -2.73 -10.22 10.17
N VAL A 100 -2.85 -8.90 10.29
CA VAL A 100 -4.12 -8.16 10.32
C VAL A 100 -3.98 -6.84 9.54
N GLN A 101 -5.06 -6.40 8.88
CA GLN A 101 -5.13 -5.07 8.29
C GLN A 101 -5.38 -4.03 9.39
N VAL A 102 -4.56 -2.98 9.45
CA VAL A 102 -4.69 -1.92 10.48
C VAL A 102 -5.11 -0.57 9.89
N ALA A 103 -5.00 -0.40 8.58
CA ALA A 103 -5.50 0.76 7.85
C ALA A 103 -5.65 0.44 6.38
N THR A 104 -6.58 1.11 5.69
CA THR A 104 -6.70 1.04 4.22
C THR A 104 -6.36 2.38 3.58
N THR A 105 -5.81 2.36 2.37
CA THR A 105 -5.56 3.55 1.56
C THR A 105 -6.28 3.49 0.23
N VAL A 106 -6.50 2.27 -0.32
CA VAL A 106 -7.16 2.03 -1.59
C VAL A 106 -8.11 0.84 -1.45
N PRO A 107 -9.42 1.07 -1.23
CA PRO A 107 -10.42 0.01 -1.05
C PRO A 107 -11.02 -0.51 -2.37
N TYR A 108 -10.51 -0.11 -3.54
CA TYR A 108 -11.08 -0.44 -4.85
C TYR A 108 -10.07 -1.13 -5.76
N ALA A 109 -10.58 -1.84 -6.78
CA ALA A 109 -9.76 -2.35 -7.87
C ALA A 109 -9.25 -1.19 -8.75
N ILE A 110 -7.93 -0.99 -8.75
CA ILE A 110 -7.27 0.11 -9.47
C ILE A 110 -6.33 -0.37 -10.56
N GLN A 111 -6.33 -1.66 -10.84
CA GLN A 111 -5.49 -2.25 -11.86
C GLN A 111 -6.23 -2.33 -13.19
N SER A 112 -5.44 -2.30 -14.26
CA SER A 112 -5.93 -2.45 -15.63
C SER A 112 -5.33 -3.70 -16.25
N LEU A 113 -6.11 -4.38 -17.08
CA LEU A 113 -5.62 -5.33 -18.05
C LEU A 113 -5.22 -4.57 -19.31
N ILE A 114 -3.91 -4.46 -19.52
CA ILE A 114 -3.32 -3.85 -20.70
C ILE A 114 -2.91 -4.96 -21.67
N VAL A 115 -3.34 -4.86 -22.92
CA VAL A 115 -3.16 -5.88 -23.96
C VAL A 115 -2.60 -5.30 -25.25
N LYS A 116 -2.12 -6.15 -26.16
CA LYS A 116 -1.79 -5.78 -27.53
C LYS A 116 -3.02 -5.16 -28.23
N SER A 117 -2.80 -4.26 -29.17
CA SER A 117 -3.87 -3.46 -29.81
C SER A 117 -4.86 -4.28 -30.66
N ASP A 118 -4.46 -5.48 -31.11
CA ASP A 118 -5.30 -6.44 -31.85
C ASP A 118 -6.35 -7.13 -30.96
N ILE A 119 -6.16 -7.18 -29.64
CA ILE A 119 -7.13 -7.68 -28.67
C ILE A 119 -8.11 -6.56 -28.35
N ARG A 120 -9.35 -6.67 -28.82
CA ARG A 120 -10.34 -5.57 -28.79
C ARG A 120 -11.48 -5.78 -27.81
N THR A 121 -11.79 -7.03 -27.51
CA THR A 121 -12.89 -7.41 -26.62
C THR A 121 -12.42 -8.45 -25.59
N PRO A 122 -13.09 -8.59 -24.45
CA PRO A 122 -12.76 -9.64 -23.50
C PRO A 122 -12.83 -11.06 -24.07
N ALA A 123 -13.67 -11.30 -25.10
CA ALA A 123 -13.76 -12.61 -25.79
C ALA A 123 -12.45 -12.96 -26.51
N ASP A 124 -11.69 -11.97 -26.99
CA ASP A 124 -10.42 -12.18 -27.71
C ASP A 124 -9.30 -12.69 -26.75
N LEU A 125 -9.53 -12.73 -25.45
CA LEU A 125 -8.59 -13.26 -24.46
C LEU A 125 -8.51 -14.79 -24.46
N ALA A 126 -9.43 -15.49 -25.12
CA ALA A 126 -9.38 -16.94 -25.23
C ALA A 126 -8.06 -17.40 -25.87
N GLY A 127 -7.32 -18.31 -25.21
CA GLY A 127 -6.02 -18.79 -25.66
C GLY A 127 -4.86 -17.82 -25.48
N LYS A 128 -5.08 -16.57 -25.07
CA LYS A 128 -4.02 -15.57 -24.88
C LYS A 128 -3.20 -15.80 -23.61
N LYS A 129 -1.95 -15.35 -23.64
CA LYS A 129 -1.04 -15.39 -22.49
C LYS A 129 -1.13 -14.07 -21.73
N ILE A 130 -1.58 -14.12 -20.48
CA ILE A 130 -1.70 -12.94 -19.63
C ILE A 130 -0.69 -13.00 -18.48
N GLY A 131 0.16 -11.99 -18.43
CA GLY A 131 1.18 -11.83 -17.40
C GLY A 131 0.63 -11.29 -16.11
N ILE A 132 0.96 -11.96 -14.99
CA ILE A 132 0.71 -11.51 -13.62
C ILE A 132 2.02 -11.60 -12.82
N SER A 133 2.13 -10.86 -11.72
CA SER A 133 3.35 -10.93 -10.89
C SER A 133 3.55 -12.32 -10.30
N ARG A 134 2.54 -12.88 -9.62
CA ARG A 134 2.57 -14.19 -8.97
C ARG A 134 1.15 -14.68 -8.71
N LEU A 135 0.95 -16.01 -8.68
CA LEU A 135 -0.32 -16.59 -8.20
C LEU A 135 -0.58 -16.17 -6.75
N GLY A 136 -1.85 -15.88 -6.42
CA GLY A 136 -2.25 -15.38 -5.10
C GLY A 136 -1.93 -13.91 -4.83
N ALA A 137 -1.26 -13.20 -5.77
CA ALA A 137 -1.07 -11.75 -5.68
C ALA A 137 -2.27 -10.97 -6.24
N ILE A 138 -2.35 -9.66 -5.96
CA ILE A 138 -3.43 -8.79 -6.41
C ILE A 138 -3.67 -8.87 -7.93
N PRO A 139 -2.64 -8.86 -8.83
CA PRO A 139 -2.86 -9.04 -10.25
C PRO A 139 -3.55 -10.35 -10.65
N HIS A 140 -3.32 -11.44 -9.91
CA HIS A 140 -4.02 -12.70 -10.12
C HIS A 140 -5.52 -12.58 -9.84
N TYR A 141 -5.88 -11.98 -8.70
CA TYR A 141 -7.30 -11.75 -8.35
C TYR A 141 -7.99 -10.80 -9.32
N THR A 142 -7.29 -9.75 -9.75
CA THR A 142 -7.80 -8.82 -10.78
C THR A 142 -8.10 -9.56 -12.08
N LEU A 143 -7.20 -10.43 -12.54
CA LEU A 143 -7.42 -11.24 -13.74
C LEU A 143 -8.60 -12.19 -13.55
N GLN A 144 -8.71 -12.84 -12.41
CA GLN A 144 -9.83 -13.74 -12.11
C GLN A 144 -11.17 -12.98 -12.04
N ALA A 145 -11.18 -11.76 -11.52
CA ALA A 145 -12.39 -10.91 -11.56
C ALA A 145 -12.78 -10.58 -12.99
N ILE A 146 -11.84 -10.33 -13.90
CA ILE A 146 -12.08 -10.12 -15.33
C ILE A 146 -12.66 -11.40 -15.97
N VAL A 147 -12.02 -12.55 -15.71
CA VAL A 147 -12.47 -13.86 -16.20
C VAL A 147 -13.94 -14.11 -15.82
N LYS A 148 -14.29 -13.86 -14.56
CA LYS A 148 -15.66 -14.03 -14.06
C LYS A 148 -16.63 -13.00 -14.65
N LEU A 149 -16.23 -11.71 -14.69
CA LEU A 149 -17.09 -10.63 -15.17
C LEU A 149 -17.50 -10.80 -16.62
N TYR A 150 -16.60 -11.28 -17.47
CA TYR A 150 -16.81 -11.42 -18.90
C TYR A 150 -16.96 -12.87 -19.36
N ASN A 151 -17.02 -13.84 -18.43
CA ASN A 151 -17.12 -15.28 -18.71
C ASN A 151 -16.07 -15.78 -19.71
N VAL A 152 -14.82 -15.31 -19.58
CA VAL A 152 -13.72 -15.69 -20.48
C VAL A 152 -13.19 -17.07 -20.12
N GLN A 153 -12.91 -17.91 -21.12
CA GLN A 153 -12.34 -19.24 -20.95
C GLN A 153 -10.96 -19.35 -21.62
N GLY A 154 -10.13 -20.26 -21.13
CA GLY A 154 -8.88 -20.64 -21.80
C GLY A 154 -7.75 -19.60 -21.77
N ILE A 155 -7.74 -18.69 -20.81
CA ILE A 155 -6.58 -17.79 -20.62
C ILE A 155 -5.38 -18.58 -20.09
N ASN A 156 -4.20 -18.35 -20.67
CA ASN A 156 -2.94 -18.89 -20.21
C ASN A 156 -2.28 -17.88 -19.25
N ILE A 157 -2.23 -18.19 -17.96
CA ILE A 157 -1.61 -17.32 -16.94
C ILE A 157 -0.10 -17.53 -16.92
N VAL A 158 0.66 -16.44 -17.07
CA VAL A 158 2.13 -16.43 -17.00
C VAL A 158 2.59 -15.62 -15.80
N GLN A 159 3.39 -16.23 -14.91
CA GLN A 159 4.00 -15.51 -13.79
C GLN A 159 5.24 -14.75 -14.31
N THR A 160 5.17 -13.42 -14.31
CA THR A 160 6.21 -12.53 -14.85
C THR A 160 7.11 -11.92 -13.79
N GLY A 161 6.79 -12.09 -12.49
CA GLY A 161 7.57 -11.52 -11.39
C GLY A 161 7.20 -10.06 -11.10
N THR A 162 8.14 -9.14 -11.30
CA THR A 162 7.94 -7.72 -11.00
C THR A 162 7.16 -6.99 -12.11
N THR A 163 6.64 -5.79 -11.80
CA THR A 163 5.98 -4.94 -12.81
C THR A 163 6.89 -4.66 -14.01
N THR A 164 8.18 -4.40 -13.78
CA THR A 164 9.14 -4.16 -14.86
C THR A 164 9.31 -5.40 -15.76
N GLN A 165 9.41 -6.58 -15.17
CA GLN A 165 9.51 -7.84 -15.90
C GLN A 165 8.23 -8.13 -16.71
N ALA A 166 7.05 -7.83 -16.15
CA ALA A 166 5.78 -7.96 -16.87
C ALA A 166 5.73 -7.05 -18.10
N ILE A 167 6.13 -5.77 -17.96
CA ILE A 167 6.20 -4.81 -19.08
C ILE A 167 7.19 -5.29 -20.14
N THR A 168 8.37 -5.76 -19.74
CA THR A 168 9.36 -6.32 -20.66
C THR A 168 8.80 -7.54 -21.40
N SER A 169 8.12 -8.45 -20.69
CA SER A 169 7.50 -9.63 -21.31
C SER A 169 6.43 -9.25 -22.35
N LEU A 170 5.63 -8.21 -22.06
CA LEU A 170 4.65 -7.69 -23.01
C LEU A 170 5.33 -7.07 -24.25
N SER A 171 6.33 -6.21 -24.04
CA SER A 171 7.04 -5.54 -25.15
C SER A 171 7.82 -6.51 -26.06
N GLN A 172 8.30 -7.62 -25.50
CA GLN A 172 8.98 -8.69 -26.24
C GLN A 172 7.99 -9.70 -26.86
N GLY A 173 6.68 -9.54 -26.64
CA GLY A 173 5.65 -10.43 -27.17
C GLY A 173 5.58 -11.81 -26.51
N LEU A 174 6.25 -11.99 -25.36
CA LEU A 174 6.21 -13.24 -24.58
C LEU A 174 4.85 -13.47 -23.92
N VAL A 175 4.13 -12.39 -23.66
CA VAL A 175 2.71 -12.37 -23.23
C VAL A 175 1.90 -11.43 -24.12
N ASP A 176 0.59 -11.62 -24.17
CA ASP A 176 -0.34 -10.84 -24.99
C ASP A 176 -0.98 -9.69 -24.22
N GLY A 177 -0.93 -9.76 -22.90
CA GLY A 177 -1.37 -8.71 -21.98
C GLY A 177 -0.79 -8.88 -20.59
N ILE A 178 -0.92 -7.84 -19.78
CA ILE A 178 -0.48 -7.83 -18.38
C ILE A 178 -1.48 -7.10 -17.50
N ILE A 179 -1.53 -7.48 -16.23
CA ILE A 179 -2.21 -6.69 -15.20
C ILE A 179 -1.22 -5.71 -14.59
N THR A 180 -1.52 -4.42 -14.69
CA THR A 180 -0.68 -3.34 -14.14
C THR A 180 -1.55 -2.18 -13.66
N SER A 181 -0.94 -1.10 -13.18
CA SER A 181 -1.62 0.13 -12.74
C SER A 181 -0.83 1.37 -13.12
N ALA A 182 -1.43 2.55 -12.92
CA ALA A 182 -0.78 3.83 -13.17
C ALA A 182 0.57 3.95 -12.40
N PRO A 183 1.59 4.56 -12.97
CA PRO A 183 1.66 5.24 -14.27
C PRO A 183 1.85 4.30 -15.47
N PHE A 184 2.15 3.03 -15.24
CA PHE A 184 2.56 2.11 -16.30
C PHE A 184 1.42 1.78 -17.27
N SER A 185 0.18 1.69 -16.79
CA SER A 185 -0.99 1.53 -17.66
C SER A 185 -1.11 2.70 -18.63
N PHE A 186 -1.00 3.95 -18.16
CA PHE A 186 -1.07 5.14 -19.01
C PHE A 186 0.08 5.21 -20.01
N ARG A 187 1.31 4.87 -19.57
CA ARG A 187 2.46 4.81 -20.47
C ARG A 187 2.24 3.78 -21.58
N LEU A 188 1.83 2.56 -21.24
CA LEU A 188 1.58 1.51 -22.21
C LEU A 188 0.47 1.87 -23.20
N MET A 189 -0.61 2.52 -22.75
CA MET A 189 -1.65 3.01 -23.66
C MET A 189 -1.09 4.04 -24.65
N ARG A 190 -0.21 4.91 -24.21
CA ARG A 190 0.50 5.86 -25.08
C ARG A 190 1.46 5.20 -26.05
N ASP A 191 2.07 4.08 -25.63
CA ASP A 191 2.96 3.25 -26.47
C ASP A 191 2.17 2.36 -27.46
N GLY A 192 0.81 2.53 -27.56
CA GLY A 192 -0.05 1.85 -28.53
C GLY A 192 -0.70 0.56 -28.04
N TYR A 193 -0.52 0.18 -26.77
CA TYR A 193 -1.28 -0.90 -26.15
C TYR A 193 -2.69 -0.42 -25.77
N ARG A 194 -3.57 -1.37 -25.49
CA ARG A 194 -4.98 -1.10 -25.16
C ARG A 194 -5.26 -1.43 -23.70
N GLU A 195 -5.94 -0.53 -22.98
CA GLU A 195 -6.66 -0.89 -21.77
C GLU A 195 -7.93 -1.63 -22.19
N LEU A 196 -7.98 -2.93 -21.95
CA LEU A 196 -9.13 -3.76 -22.29
C LEU A 196 -10.17 -3.74 -21.19
N VAL A 197 -9.73 -3.79 -19.94
CA VAL A 197 -10.55 -3.67 -18.73
C VAL A 197 -9.77 -2.84 -17.72
N GLY A 198 -10.41 -1.85 -17.12
CA GLY A 198 -9.77 -0.94 -16.18
C GLY A 198 -10.64 -0.61 -14.95
N PRO A 199 -10.18 0.30 -14.08
CA PRO A 199 -10.87 0.68 -12.85
C PRO A 199 -12.32 1.13 -13.06
N LYS A 200 -12.62 1.80 -14.17
CA LYS A 200 -14.00 2.24 -14.51
C LYS A 200 -14.94 1.07 -14.76
N ASP A 201 -14.44 0.00 -15.38
CA ASP A 201 -15.23 -1.20 -15.66
C ASP A 201 -15.54 -1.95 -14.37
N PHE A 202 -14.57 -2.09 -13.47
CA PHE A 202 -14.78 -2.69 -12.16
C PHE A 202 -15.79 -1.89 -11.33
N LYS A 203 -15.67 -0.56 -11.30
CA LYS A 203 -16.61 0.31 -10.60
C LYS A 203 -18.03 0.17 -11.15
N LYS A 204 -18.18 0.16 -12.48
CA LYS A 204 -19.48 -0.05 -13.16
C LYS A 204 -20.10 -1.41 -12.83
N ALA A 205 -19.26 -2.42 -12.67
CA ALA A 205 -19.67 -3.79 -12.36
C ALA A 205 -19.86 -4.04 -10.85
N GLY A 206 -19.62 -3.05 -9.98
CA GLY A 206 -19.69 -3.21 -8.53
C GLY A 206 -18.59 -4.13 -7.97
N VAL A 207 -17.46 -4.25 -8.66
CA VAL A 207 -16.33 -5.05 -8.21
C VAL A 207 -15.48 -4.21 -7.25
N GLU A 208 -15.70 -4.41 -5.96
CA GLU A 208 -14.94 -3.77 -4.89
C GLU A 208 -14.09 -4.82 -4.18
N PHE A 209 -12.86 -4.52 -3.91
CA PHE A 209 -12.01 -5.27 -2.99
C PHE A 209 -10.80 -4.44 -2.54
N LEU A 210 -10.42 -4.63 -1.28
CA LEU A 210 -9.28 -3.96 -0.68
C LEU A 210 -7.99 -4.27 -1.44
N ILE A 211 -7.42 -3.25 -2.06
CA ILE A 211 -6.16 -3.37 -2.81
C ILE A 211 -4.97 -3.09 -1.91
N GLN A 212 -5.01 -1.98 -1.15
CA GLN A 212 -3.80 -1.46 -0.53
C GLN A 212 -4.09 -0.77 0.80
N GLY A 213 -3.16 -0.95 1.74
CA GLY A 213 -3.16 -0.30 3.04
C GLY A 213 -1.98 -0.74 3.87
N LEU A 214 -2.08 -0.61 5.18
CA LEU A 214 -1.10 -1.09 6.14
C LEU A 214 -1.57 -2.40 6.76
N VAL A 215 -0.72 -3.40 6.70
CA VAL A 215 -0.85 -4.66 7.44
C VAL A 215 0.16 -4.71 8.57
N ALA A 216 -0.21 -5.33 9.68
CA ALA A 216 0.69 -5.53 10.81
C ALA A 216 0.63 -6.98 11.28
N ARG A 217 1.74 -7.51 11.80
CA ARG A 217 1.71 -8.75 12.55
C ARG A 217 1.02 -8.48 13.89
N LYS A 218 -0.05 -9.24 14.22
CA LYS A 218 -0.87 -9.02 15.43
C LYS A 218 -0.03 -8.97 16.70
N SER A 219 0.88 -9.95 16.86
CA SER A 219 1.78 -10.03 18.01
C SER A 219 2.75 -8.84 18.11
N PHE A 220 3.18 -8.28 16.97
CA PHE A 220 3.98 -7.07 16.93
C PHE A 220 3.15 -5.83 17.27
N ALA A 221 1.98 -5.69 16.66
CA ALA A 221 1.12 -4.52 16.77
C ALA A 221 0.64 -4.28 18.21
N VAL A 222 0.32 -5.35 18.94
CA VAL A 222 -0.03 -5.26 20.37
C VAL A 222 1.12 -4.72 21.22
N LYS A 223 2.36 -5.17 20.96
CA LYS A 223 3.55 -4.76 21.72
C LYS A 223 4.10 -3.38 21.31
N ASN A 224 3.83 -2.95 20.08
CA ASN A 224 4.39 -1.75 19.47
C ASN A 224 3.30 -0.83 18.92
N ARG A 225 2.25 -0.60 19.74
CA ARG A 225 1.08 0.18 19.34
C ARG A 225 1.43 1.54 18.76
N GLU A 226 2.37 2.25 19.40
CA GLU A 226 2.82 3.58 18.96
C GLU A 226 3.49 3.55 17.58
N VAL A 227 4.21 2.47 17.26
CA VAL A 227 4.79 2.30 15.92
C VAL A 227 3.68 2.17 14.87
N VAL A 228 2.65 1.36 15.13
CA VAL A 228 1.52 1.19 14.20
C VAL A 228 0.77 2.52 14.02
N ILE A 229 0.48 3.24 15.10
CA ILE A 229 -0.16 4.56 15.06
C ILE A 229 0.71 5.56 14.28
N GLY A 230 2.01 5.62 14.54
CA GLY A 230 2.95 6.47 13.81
C GLY A 230 2.99 6.16 12.32
N MET A 231 2.97 4.89 11.93
CA MET A 231 2.90 4.47 10.53
C MET A 231 1.59 4.90 9.86
N ILE A 232 0.44 4.78 10.55
CA ILE A 232 -0.86 5.24 10.04
C ILE A 232 -0.84 6.77 9.88
N LYS A 233 -0.39 7.51 10.90
CA LYS A 233 -0.28 8.97 10.85
C LYS A 233 0.58 9.43 9.67
N ALA A 234 1.79 8.93 9.53
CA ALA A 234 2.69 9.28 8.44
C ALA A 234 2.08 8.96 7.06
N THR A 235 1.42 7.80 6.94
CA THR A 235 0.72 7.40 5.71
C THR A 235 -0.39 8.38 5.35
N MET A 236 -1.23 8.76 6.32
CA MET A 236 -2.35 9.69 6.08
C MET A 236 -1.89 11.14 5.84
N GLU A 237 -0.81 11.57 6.47
CA GLU A 237 -0.14 12.83 6.11
C GLU A 237 0.41 12.78 4.68
N GLY A 238 0.97 11.64 4.26
CA GLY A 238 1.36 11.41 2.88
C GLY A 238 0.18 11.52 1.91
N VAL A 239 -0.96 10.91 2.23
CA VAL A 239 -2.21 11.08 1.44
C VAL A 239 -2.64 12.54 1.39
N ARG A 240 -2.70 13.24 2.55
CA ARG A 240 -3.07 14.67 2.57
C ARG A 240 -2.13 15.51 1.71
N GLN A 241 -0.83 15.27 1.81
CA GLN A 241 0.17 16.01 1.04
C GLN A 241 -0.06 15.89 -0.47
N MET A 242 -0.54 14.73 -0.93
CA MET A 242 -0.90 14.55 -2.35
C MET A 242 -2.01 15.51 -2.78
N PHE A 243 -3.00 15.79 -1.91
CA PHE A 243 -4.10 16.72 -2.23
C PHE A 243 -3.69 18.19 -2.19
N VAL A 244 -2.67 18.56 -1.40
CA VAL A 244 -2.33 19.97 -1.16
C VAL A 244 -1.04 20.41 -1.87
N ASN A 245 -0.23 19.46 -2.39
CA ASN A 245 1.04 19.79 -3.05
C ASN A 245 1.29 18.93 -4.29
N GLU A 246 0.63 19.30 -5.38
CA GLU A 246 0.74 18.64 -6.69
C GLU A 246 2.20 18.52 -7.16
N LYS A 247 2.95 19.65 -7.10
CA LYS A 247 4.34 19.71 -7.59
C LYS A 247 5.23 18.67 -6.89
N GLN A 248 5.18 18.64 -5.57
CA GLN A 248 5.97 17.66 -4.80
C GLN A 248 5.51 16.24 -5.09
N THR A 249 4.20 16.01 -5.13
CA THR A 249 3.63 14.67 -5.40
C THR A 249 4.07 14.13 -6.75
N LYS A 250 4.01 14.94 -7.82
CA LYS A 250 4.50 14.56 -9.15
C LYS A 250 6.01 14.32 -9.16
N SER A 251 6.80 15.12 -8.44
CA SER A 251 8.24 14.92 -8.31
C SER A 251 8.57 13.57 -7.62
N VAL A 252 7.85 13.24 -6.55
CA VAL A 252 7.99 11.96 -5.85
C VAL A 252 7.57 10.81 -6.78
N LEU A 253 6.46 10.92 -7.46
CA LEU A 253 5.99 9.93 -8.43
C LEU A 253 7.05 9.68 -9.52
N ALA A 254 7.58 10.75 -10.13
CA ALA A 254 8.63 10.68 -11.14
C ALA A 254 9.89 9.96 -10.61
N LYS A 255 10.35 10.32 -9.40
CA LYS A 255 11.52 9.74 -8.74
C LYS A 255 11.39 8.22 -8.59
N TYR A 256 10.30 7.75 -8.00
CA TYR A 256 10.14 6.34 -7.64
C TYR A 256 9.72 5.46 -8.81
N THR A 257 8.95 5.99 -9.76
CA THR A 257 8.51 5.22 -10.94
C THR A 257 9.42 5.37 -12.14
N ARG A 258 10.40 6.30 -12.08
CA ARG A 258 11.27 6.70 -13.20
C ARG A 258 10.47 7.20 -14.41
N GLN A 259 9.27 7.74 -14.16
CA GLN A 259 8.44 8.32 -15.19
C GLN A 259 8.83 9.79 -15.40
N THR A 260 9.13 10.14 -16.66
CA THR A 260 9.57 11.51 -17.04
C THR A 260 8.57 12.25 -17.92
N ASP A 261 7.58 11.54 -18.46
CA ASP A 261 6.57 12.10 -19.32
C ASP A 261 5.56 12.93 -18.51
N PRO A 262 5.42 14.23 -18.78
CA PRO A 262 4.54 15.12 -18.01
C PRO A 262 3.08 14.72 -18.08
N ASP A 263 2.58 14.29 -19.24
CA ASP A 263 1.17 13.93 -19.42
C ASP A 263 0.82 12.66 -18.64
N VAL A 264 1.73 11.67 -18.64
CA VAL A 264 1.56 10.45 -17.85
C VAL A 264 1.62 10.76 -16.35
N LEU A 265 2.51 11.68 -15.94
CA LEU A 265 2.58 12.13 -14.54
C LEU A 265 1.29 12.85 -14.13
N ASP A 266 0.75 13.73 -14.97
CA ASP A 266 -0.49 14.45 -14.74
C ASP A 266 -1.69 13.49 -14.64
N GLN A 267 -1.83 12.58 -15.57
CA GLN A 267 -2.89 11.57 -15.54
C GLN A 267 -2.80 10.70 -14.30
N THR A 268 -1.58 10.26 -13.93
CA THR A 268 -1.35 9.44 -12.73
C THR A 268 -1.66 10.21 -11.45
N TYR A 269 -1.30 11.48 -11.37
CA TYR A 269 -1.60 12.34 -10.24
C TYR A 269 -3.12 12.49 -10.05
N ARG A 270 -3.86 12.83 -11.12
CA ARG A 270 -5.34 12.95 -11.06
C ARG A 270 -5.98 11.62 -10.66
N PHE A 271 -5.53 10.52 -11.26
CA PHE A 271 -5.99 9.19 -10.89
C PHE A 271 -5.74 8.88 -9.39
N ALA A 272 -4.57 9.25 -8.86
CA ALA A 272 -4.25 9.05 -7.44
C ALA A 272 -5.22 9.81 -6.53
N LEU A 273 -5.58 11.06 -6.86
CA LEU A 273 -6.56 11.83 -6.09
C LEU A 273 -7.97 11.19 -6.08
N ASP A 274 -8.33 10.48 -7.15
CA ASP A 274 -9.64 9.81 -7.26
C ASP A 274 -9.72 8.50 -6.47
N VAL A 275 -8.59 7.84 -6.23
CA VAL A 275 -8.59 6.48 -5.65
C VAL A 275 -8.18 6.42 -4.18
N PHE A 276 -7.40 7.39 -3.69
CA PHE A 276 -7.00 7.42 -2.29
C PHE A 276 -8.08 8.01 -1.39
N ILE A 277 -8.32 7.34 -0.27
CA ILE A 277 -9.37 7.72 0.67
C ILE A 277 -8.81 8.52 1.85
N LYS A 278 -9.67 9.38 2.43
CA LYS A 278 -9.34 10.25 3.57
C LYS A 278 -9.53 9.57 4.92
N ASP A 279 -10.40 8.59 5.00
CA ASP A 279 -10.67 7.79 6.20
C ASP A 279 -10.05 6.39 6.03
N PRO A 280 -9.00 6.05 6.80
CA PRO A 280 -8.29 4.79 6.63
C PRO A 280 -8.98 3.59 7.29
N THR A 281 -10.25 3.71 7.71
CA THR A 281 -11.01 2.62 8.32
C THR A 281 -11.17 1.45 7.35
N VAL A 282 -10.89 0.25 7.83
CA VAL A 282 -11.15 -0.98 7.08
C VAL A 282 -12.61 -1.37 7.26
N THR A 283 -13.34 -1.56 6.19
CA THR A 283 -14.76 -1.97 6.23
C THR A 283 -14.92 -3.45 5.93
N ALA A 284 -15.96 -4.05 6.48
CA ALA A 284 -16.35 -5.44 6.16
C ALA A 284 -16.61 -5.59 4.64
N ASP A 285 -17.24 -4.59 4.02
CA ASP A 285 -17.58 -4.56 2.60
C ASP A 285 -16.34 -4.61 1.69
N SER A 286 -15.21 -4.07 2.15
CA SER A 286 -13.95 -4.15 1.40
C SER A 286 -13.23 -5.50 1.52
N ILE A 287 -13.51 -6.28 2.55
CA ILE A 287 -12.90 -7.60 2.83
C ILE A 287 -13.75 -8.75 2.29
N GLN A 288 -15.06 -8.69 2.48
CA GLN A 288 -15.97 -9.78 2.14
C GLN A 288 -15.86 -10.27 0.69
N PRO A 289 -15.76 -9.39 -0.35
CA PRO A 289 -15.62 -9.85 -1.72
C PRO A 289 -14.34 -10.67 -1.93
N ILE A 290 -13.25 -10.31 -1.26
CA ILE A 290 -11.97 -11.04 -1.38
C ILE A 290 -12.08 -12.43 -0.75
N VAL A 291 -12.72 -12.54 0.41
CA VAL A 291 -12.95 -13.83 1.09
C VAL A 291 -13.76 -14.74 0.17
N GLN A 292 -14.85 -14.24 -0.40
CA GLN A 292 -15.71 -14.97 -1.32
C GLN A 292 -14.97 -15.39 -2.60
N GLN A 293 -14.23 -14.48 -3.22
CA GLN A 293 -13.44 -14.79 -4.41
C GLN A 293 -12.34 -15.82 -4.13
N SER A 294 -11.67 -15.71 -2.98
CA SER A 294 -10.63 -16.67 -2.59
C SER A 294 -11.18 -18.11 -2.52
N ALA A 295 -12.37 -18.28 -1.97
CA ALA A 295 -13.06 -19.57 -1.93
C ALA A 295 -13.50 -20.03 -3.33
N GLN A 296 -14.10 -19.13 -4.13
CA GLN A 296 -14.57 -19.44 -5.49
C GLN A 296 -13.43 -19.88 -6.43
N PHE A 297 -12.23 -19.35 -6.22
CA PHE A 297 -11.04 -19.69 -7.02
C PHE A 297 -10.23 -20.86 -6.44
N ASN A 298 -10.76 -21.54 -5.43
CA ASN A 298 -10.09 -22.65 -4.73
C ASN A 298 -8.70 -22.27 -4.18
N LEU A 299 -8.51 -21.01 -3.81
CA LEU A 299 -7.25 -20.53 -3.21
C LEU A 299 -7.25 -20.70 -1.69
N VAL A 300 -8.42 -20.93 -1.09
CA VAL A 300 -8.63 -21.19 0.32
C VAL A 300 -9.77 -22.20 0.49
N ASP A 301 -9.82 -22.85 1.65
CA ASP A 301 -10.93 -23.73 2.01
C ASP A 301 -12.24 -22.93 2.11
N ALA A 302 -13.27 -23.35 1.36
CA ALA A 302 -14.56 -22.65 1.29
C ALA A 302 -15.30 -22.65 2.64
N LYS A 303 -15.12 -23.69 3.47
CA LYS A 303 -15.72 -23.76 4.80
C LYS A 303 -15.05 -22.75 5.73
N LEU A 304 -13.72 -22.64 5.71
CA LEU A 304 -13.00 -21.62 6.49
C LEU A 304 -13.41 -20.20 6.04
N ALA A 305 -13.55 -19.96 4.73
CA ALA A 305 -13.98 -18.69 4.20
C ALA A 305 -15.40 -18.27 4.69
N THR A 306 -16.30 -19.23 4.90
CA THR A 306 -17.67 -18.95 5.38
C THR A 306 -17.77 -18.89 6.90
N THR A 307 -16.91 -19.57 7.65
CA THR A 307 -16.97 -19.64 9.11
C THR A 307 -16.08 -18.64 9.83
N THR A 308 -15.05 -18.11 9.16
CA THR A 308 -14.17 -17.10 9.76
C THR A 308 -14.85 -15.73 9.80
N PRO A 309 -15.03 -15.11 10.97
CA PRO A 309 -15.69 -13.82 11.07
C PRO A 309 -14.85 -12.72 10.39
N LEU A 310 -15.50 -11.77 9.72
CA LEU A 310 -14.82 -10.67 9.01
C LEU A 310 -13.90 -9.86 9.93
N ALA A 311 -14.24 -9.73 11.21
CA ALA A 311 -13.40 -9.06 12.21
C ALA A 311 -12.02 -9.74 12.43
N ALA A 312 -11.81 -10.98 11.96
CA ALA A 312 -10.51 -11.63 12.05
C ALA A 312 -9.46 -11.04 11.09
N TYR A 313 -9.89 -10.32 10.05
CA TYR A 313 -9.03 -9.81 8.99
C TYR A 313 -8.50 -8.40 9.26
N TYR A 314 -9.12 -7.62 10.15
CA TYR A 314 -8.72 -6.24 10.42
C TYR A 314 -8.82 -5.87 11.90
N ASP A 315 -8.07 -4.84 12.28
CA ASP A 315 -8.14 -4.21 13.61
C ASP A 315 -8.18 -2.69 13.45
N ASN A 316 -9.38 -2.13 13.55
CA ASN A 316 -9.59 -0.69 13.47
C ASN A 316 -9.28 0.07 14.76
N SER A 317 -8.88 -0.59 15.84
CA SER A 317 -8.66 0.07 17.15
C SER A 317 -7.64 1.21 17.07
N TYR A 318 -6.67 1.13 16.17
CA TYR A 318 -5.67 2.17 15.89
C TYR A 318 -6.29 3.39 15.20
N VAL A 319 -7.12 3.17 14.19
CA VAL A 319 -7.83 4.24 13.46
C VAL A 319 -8.86 4.90 14.35
N GLU A 320 -9.61 4.13 15.13
CA GLU A 320 -10.60 4.65 16.08
C GLU A 320 -9.96 5.50 17.19
N GLU A 321 -8.74 5.18 17.60
CA GLU A 321 -7.97 6.04 18.52
C GLU A 321 -7.64 7.39 17.87
N LEU A 322 -7.19 7.39 16.60
CA LEU A 322 -6.92 8.61 15.85
C LEU A 322 -8.17 9.47 15.62
N LYS A 323 -9.32 8.84 15.43
CA LYS A 323 -10.62 9.54 15.36
C LYS A 323 -11.01 10.15 16.69
N ARG A 324 -10.95 9.38 17.78
CA ARG A 324 -11.31 9.85 19.13
C ARG A 324 -10.42 10.96 19.62
N SER A 325 -9.14 10.95 19.29
CA SER A 325 -8.21 12.05 19.62
C SER A 325 -8.43 13.33 18.81
N GLY A 326 -9.30 13.30 17.79
CA GLY A 326 -9.52 14.40 16.88
C GLY A 326 -8.42 14.56 15.81
N TRP A 327 -7.34 13.78 15.86
CA TRP A 327 -6.19 13.90 14.97
C TRP A 327 -6.58 13.78 13.49
N LEU A 328 -7.41 12.80 13.16
CA LEU A 328 -7.82 12.57 11.76
C LEU A 328 -8.69 13.74 11.24
N ALA A 329 -9.57 14.30 12.07
CA ALA A 329 -10.38 15.46 11.69
C ALA A 329 -9.53 16.72 11.50
N GLU A 330 -8.50 16.91 12.35
CA GLU A 330 -7.56 18.03 12.22
C GLU A 330 -6.71 17.92 10.96
N LEU A 331 -6.27 16.73 10.60
CA LEU A 331 -5.49 16.46 9.40
C LEU A 331 -6.21 16.97 8.13
N TRP A 332 -7.53 16.94 8.07
CA TRP A 332 -8.32 17.28 6.89
C TRP A 332 -8.98 18.68 6.96
N ARG A 333 -8.67 19.48 7.94
CA ARG A 333 -8.98 20.92 7.97
C ARG A 333 -8.02 21.68 7.08
#